data_7237b0e80eb70da5a05fb0cd3120191c
#
_entry.id   7237b0e80eb70da5a05fb0cd3120191c
#
_cell.length_a   1.000
_cell.length_b   1.000
_cell.length_c   1.000
_cell.angle_alpha   90.00
_cell.angle_beta   90.00
_cell.angle_gamma   90.00
#
_symmetry.space_group_name_H-M   'P 1'
#
loop_
_entity.id
_entity.type
_entity.pdbx_description
1 polymer ?
#
loop_
_entity_poly.entity_id
_entity_poly.type
_entity_poly.pdbx_seq_one_letter_code
_entity_poly.pdbx_strand_id
1 'polypeptide(L)'
;MKTVRYTLNQFDLQLKREKNILYCHGKEINKRNLMSTLLFHADEAFILNNQLQILSHDYLLGDFRQKLKDIFTENDIFANDYALNNTALHLIITIDRIRSGCEINEPCSSQIVKGTKPWNAAMQIAGFIHTEYQIEINESEIVNLTLIISNNTSITDYSLINPSNIQNYIEEDYINITKRIIHKVISTYHLFEFDDEFFVKFTLHIKNLFLRIKNNYTAKNPLTQKIKTDFPLIYDIAVYIAQILNKDYSVLIDEDEIAFIAFHIGSYLENSNKNQNKISCIFIYTDYYSMHQKAVETIIKNFENELNMKAAIPLDHYDSALMHADLIISTNTLPAADADNFIHLSPFVSQKELNQIKNSITLIRNQKKNERLRKELIQLFSKDLFYKNINAKSRETVIQLLANEAYQKGYAMASFLDDVLNRERLSSTAFNDVAVPHSLENNVNQSFISICIFDKPILWNTNYVSVVALLGLHEDSKDLFAEIFDYFIEIISNPKNISILITVKNYEDFIERMTDMINELSDH
;
A
#
# COMPACT_ATOMS: atom_id res chain seq x y z
N MET A 1 6.21 20.45 23.79
CA MET A 1 6.67 21.75 23.24
C MET A 1 7.57 21.60 22.02
N LYS A 2 8.63 20.75 22.02
CA LYS A 2 9.48 20.55 20.81
C LYS A 2 8.68 19.94 19.66
N THR A 3 7.90 18.89 19.93
CA THR A 3 7.04 18.22 18.93
C THR A 3 6.03 19.18 18.30
N VAL A 4 5.32 19.97 19.12
CA VAL A 4 4.35 20.96 18.61
C VAL A 4 4.99 21.99 17.70
N ARG A 5 6.18 22.50 18.04
CA ARG A 5 6.90 23.44 17.17
C ARG A 5 7.35 22.79 15.87
N TYR A 6 7.79 21.54 15.92
CA TYR A 6 8.16 20.79 14.73
C TYR A 6 6.97 20.64 13.78
N THR A 7 5.82 20.18 14.29
CA THR A 7 4.59 20.07 13.48
C THR A 7 4.16 21.41 12.88
N LEU A 8 4.17 22.48 13.67
CA LEU A 8 3.80 23.82 13.17
C LEU A 8 4.72 24.32 12.06
N ASN A 9 6.04 24.06 12.19
CA ASN A 9 7.01 24.47 11.17
C ASN A 9 6.79 23.76 9.83
N GLN A 10 6.26 22.54 9.82
CA GLN A 10 5.91 21.81 8.57
C GLN A 10 4.82 22.54 7.76
N PHE A 11 4.03 23.38 8.40
CA PHE A 11 2.98 24.18 7.78
C PHE A 11 3.32 25.67 7.69
N ASP A 12 4.60 26.07 7.83
CA ASP A 12 5.03 27.47 7.92
C ASP A 12 4.30 28.27 9.02
N LEU A 13 3.99 27.61 10.12
CA LEU A 13 3.32 28.19 11.27
C LEU A 13 4.27 28.30 12.47
N GLN A 14 4.08 29.34 13.28
CA GLN A 14 4.90 29.62 14.45
C GLN A 14 4.06 29.64 15.72
N LEU A 15 4.58 29.07 16.82
CA LEU A 15 3.97 29.17 18.14
C LEU A 15 4.46 30.45 18.83
N LYS A 16 3.60 31.44 19.00
CA LYS A 16 3.88 32.67 19.74
C LYS A 16 3.18 32.67 21.10
N ARG A 17 3.77 33.36 22.08
CA ARG A 17 3.23 33.51 23.43
C ARG A 17 3.01 34.99 23.74
N GLU A 18 1.79 35.34 24.10
CA GLU A 18 1.43 36.67 24.62
C GLU A 18 0.64 36.50 25.93
N LYS A 19 1.08 37.17 26.97
CA LYS A 19 0.39 37.21 28.30
C LYS A 19 -0.08 35.82 28.78
N ASN A 20 0.73 34.79 28.74
CA ASN A 20 0.37 33.41 29.14
C ASN A 20 -0.56 32.62 28.19
N ILE A 21 -0.94 33.18 27.05
CA ILE A 21 -1.68 32.48 26.02
C ILE A 21 -0.73 32.10 24.90
N LEU A 22 -0.81 30.85 24.44
CA LEU A 22 -0.11 30.36 23.27
C LEU A 22 -1.05 30.43 22.08
N TYR A 23 -0.60 31.02 20.97
CA TYR A 23 -1.38 31.06 19.76
C TYR A 23 -0.53 30.71 18.53
N CYS A 24 -1.19 30.17 17.51
CA CYS A 24 -0.60 29.81 16.26
C CYS A 24 -0.56 31.03 15.35
N HIS A 25 0.64 31.44 14.92
CA HIS A 25 0.86 32.58 14.02
C HIS A 25 1.27 32.10 12.64
N GLY A 26 0.67 32.64 11.59
CA GLY A 26 0.94 32.35 10.19
C GLY A 26 -0.28 32.59 9.32
N LYS A 27 -0.18 32.28 8.03
CA LYS A 27 -1.26 32.46 7.06
C LYS A 27 -2.47 31.59 7.40
N GLU A 28 -3.66 32.11 7.15
CA GLU A 28 -4.90 31.39 7.45
C GLU A 28 -5.02 30.07 6.68
N ILE A 29 -4.62 30.05 5.42
CA ILE A 29 -4.59 28.82 4.60
C ILE A 29 -3.73 27.72 5.23
N ASN A 30 -2.58 28.08 5.82
CA ASN A 30 -1.68 27.14 6.47
C ASN A 30 -2.28 26.58 7.77
N LYS A 31 -3.04 27.42 8.51
CA LYS A 31 -3.77 26.97 9.70
C LYS A 31 -4.87 25.98 9.34
N ARG A 32 -5.62 26.22 8.27
CA ARG A 32 -6.66 25.33 7.76
C ARG A 32 -6.08 23.99 7.27
N ASN A 33 -4.92 24.04 6.60
CA ASN A 33 -4.19 22.82 6.19
C ASN A 33 -3.74 22.01 7.41
N LEU A 34 -3.26 22.66 8.47
CA LEU A 34 -2.97 21.97 9.74
C LEU A 34 -4.23 21.37 10.36
N MET A 35 -5.35 22.11 10.39
CA MET A 35 -6.62 21.62 10.94
C MET A 35 -7.13 20.41 10.18
N SER A 36 -7.13 20.45 8.84
CA SER A 36 -7.55 19.31 8.01
C SER A 36 -6.66 18.09 8.27
N THR A 37 -5.34 18.27 8.35
CA THR A 37 -4.39 17.19 8.64
C THR A 37 -4.64 16.56 10.03
N LEU A 38 -4.84 17.37 11.06
CA LEU A 38 -5.10 16.87 12.41
C LEU A 38 -6.44 16.11 12.50
N LEU A 39 -7.45 16.56 11.75
CA LEU A 39 -8.75 15.91 11.68
C LEU A 39 -8.68 14.59 10.89
N PHE A 40 -7.88 14.52 9.84
CA PHE A 40 -7.67 13.27 9.08
C PHE A 40 -6.92 12.19 9.86
N HIS A 41 -6.00 12.56 10.77
CA HIS A 41 -5.24 11.59 11.58
C HIS A 41 -6.00 11.07 12.82
N ALA A 42 -7.15 11.63 13.13
CA ALA A 42 -8.01 11.04 14.17
C ALA A 42 -8.84 9.91 13.53
N ASP A 43 -8.90 8.73 14.18
CA ASP A 43 -9.57 7.51 13.69
C ASP A 43 -10.85 7.78 12.90
N GLU A 44 -10.99 7.16 11.70
CA GLU A 44 -12.15 7.32 10.79
C GLU A 44 -13.50 7.20 11.50
N ALA A 45 -13.64 6.27 12.45
CA ALA A 45 -14.86 6.11 13.25
C ALA A 45 -15.08 7.27 14.23
N PHE A 46 -14.02 7.93 14.69
CA PHE A 46 -14.08 9.05 15.64
C PHE A 46 -14.37 10.37 14.91
N ILE A 47 -13.86 10.55 13.70
CA ILE A 47 -14.11 11.73 12.84
C ILE A 47 -15.56 11.76 12.37
N LEU A 48 -16.10 10.62 11.91
CA LEU A 48 -17.46 10.53 11.36
C LEU A 48 -18.53 10.72 12.43
N ASN A 49 -18.28 10.38 13.70
CA ASN A 49 -19.32 10.38 14.73
C ASN A 49 -19.15 11.42 15.86
N ASN A 50 -17.94 11.91 16.18
CA ASN A 50 -17.73 12.71 17.39
C ASN A 50 -16.91 14.01 17.23
N GLN A 51 -15.95 14.12 16.34
CA GLN A 51 -15.11 15.33 16.27
C GLN A 51 -15.70 16.44 15.39
N LEU A 52 -16.55 16.12 14.42
CA LEU A 52 -17.30 17.14 13.70
C LEU A 52 -18.36 17.80 14.60
N GLN A 53 -18.82 17.11 15.65
CA GLN A 53 -19.64 17.70 16.71
C GLN A 53 -18.86 18.70 17.60
N ILE A 54 -17.51 18.60 17.65
CA ILE A 54 -16.65 19.53 18.40
C ILE A 54 -16.42 20.83 17.61
N LEU A 55 -16.39 20.75 16.27
CA LEU A 55 -16.23 21.94 15.42
C LEU A 55 -17.54 22.68 15.18
N SER A 56 -18.70 21.99 15.17
CA SER A 56 -20.00 22.66 15.06
C SER A 56 -21.16 21.75 15.48
N HIS A 57 -21.95 22.20 16.43
CA HIS A 57 -23.19 21.53 16.85
C HIS A 57 -24.27 21.44 15.76
N ASP A 58 -24.07 22.06 14.58
CA ASP A 58 -25.14 22.33 13.60
C ASP A 58 -24.95 21.64 12.23
N TYR A 59 -23.88 20.84 11.98
CA TYR A 59 -23.61 20.30 10.64
C TYR A 59 -23.60 18.77 10.63
N LEU A 60 -24.43 18.18 9.76
CA LEU A 60 -24.36 16.76 9.43
C LEU A 60 -23.48 16.58 8.18
N LEU A 61 -22.35 15.90 8.32
CA LEU A 61 -21.42 15.62 7.21
C LEU A 61 -22.14 14.96 6.02
N GLY A 62 -23.15 14.14 6.30
CA GLY A 62 -23.96 13.46 5.30
C GLY A 62 -24.71 14.42 4.38
N ASP A 63 -25.26 15.49 4.92
CA ASP A 63 -26.03 16.48 4.14
C ASP A 63 -25.13 17.29 3.22
N PHE A 64 -23.94 17.69 3.72
CA PHE A 64 -22.91 18.33 2.90
C PHE A 64 -22.45 17.43 1.76
N ARG A 65 -22.16 16.17 2.05
CA ARG A 65 -21.70 15.21 1.07
C ARG A 65 -22.71 15.01 -0.05
N GLN A 66 -24.00 14.86 0.29
CA GLN A 66 -25.06 14.71 -0.71
C GLN A 66 -25.17 15.97 -1.58
N LYS A 67 -25.16 17.17 -0.95
CA LYS A 67 -25.22 18.43 -1.68
C LYS A 67 -24.02 18.65 -2.60
N LEU A 68 -22.81 18.30 -2.15
CA LEU A 68 -21.61 18.33 -2.98
C LEU A 68 -21.74 17.41 -4.19
N LYS A 69 -22.24 16.18 -3.98
CA LYS A 69 -22.47 15.22 -5.06
C LYS A 69 -23.42 15.76 -6.12
N ASP A 70 -24.48 16.42 -5.70
CA ASP A 70 -25.47 17.04 -6.61
C ASP A 70 -24.83 18.17 -7.41
N ILE A 71 -24.13 19.12 -6.74
CA ILE A 71 -23.43 20.23 -7.39
C ILE A 71 -22.35 19.72 -8.36
N PHE A 72 -21.60 18.70 -7.99
CA PHE A 72 -20.56 18.14 -8.86
C PHE A 72 -21.18 17.48 -10.10
N THR A 73 -22.29 16.76 -9.93
CA THR A 73 -23.03 16.15 -11.04
C THR A 73 -23.55 17.22 -12.00
N GLU A 74 -24.14 18.33 -11.49
CA GLU A 74 -24.64 19.44 -12.29
C GLU A 74 -23.53 20.16 -13.10
N ASN A 75 -22.27 20.10 -12.63
CA ASN A 75 -21.13 20.71 -13.30
C ASN A 75 -20.27 19.72 -14.09
N ASP A 76 -20.73 18.47 -14.29
CA ASP A 76 -19.94 17.36 -14.87
C ASP A 76 -18.56 17.23 -14.21
N ILE A 77 -18.53 17.23 -12.89
CA ILE A 77 -17.35 17.00 -12.08
C ILE A 77 -17.44 15.61 -11.47
N PHE A 78 -16.43 14.80 -11.68
CA PHE A 78 -16.36 13.42 -11.17
C PHE A 78 -15.49 13.38 -9.90
N ALA A 79 -16.07 12.93 -8.81
CA ALA A 79 -15.42 12.80 -7.52
C ALA A 79 -15.68 11.40 -6.95
N ASN A 80 -14.64 10.75 -6.45
CA ASN A 80 -14.81 9.54 -5.64
C ASN A 80 -15.21 9.92 -4.21
N ASP A 81 -15.55 8.91 -3.41
CA ASP A 81 -15.99 9.11 -2.02
C ASP A 81 -14.94 9.82 -1.15
N TYR A 82 -13.66 9.57 -1.41
CA TYR A 82 -12.56 10.25 -0.73
C TYR A 82 -12.53 11.75 -1.06
N ALA A 83 -12.63 12.11 -2.34
CA ALA A 83 -12.65 13.51 -2.79
C ALA A 83 -13.88 14.26 -2.23
N LEU A 84 -15.05 13.61 -2.18
CA LEU A 84 -16.26 14.18 -1.59
C LEU A 84 -16.07 14.43 -0.09
N ASN A 85 -15.56 13.45 0.66
CA ASN A 85 -15.30 13.58 2.10
C ASN A 85 -14.26 14.67 2.41
N ASN A 86 -13.17 14.71 1.63
CA ASN A 86 -12.12 15.71 1.78
C ASN A 86 -12.65 17.13 1.51
N THR A 87 -13.41 17.30 0.42
CA THR A 87 -14.02 18.59 0.09
C THR A 87 -15.03 19.03 1.16
N ALA A 88 -15.86 18.11 1.66
CA ALA A 88 -16.80 18.40 2.74
C ALA A 88 -16.09 18.84 4.03
N LEU A 89 -15.00 18.18 4.41
CA LEU A 89 -14.19 18.57 5.57
C LEU A 89 -13.60 19.98 5.42
N HIS A 90 -13.02 20.28 4.27
CA HIS A 90 -12.48 21.61 3.98
C HIS A 90 -13.58 22.69 4.03
N LEU A 91 -14.80 22.38 3.58
CA LEU A 91 -15.94 23.30 3.68
C LEU A 91 -16.34 23.57 5.13
N ILE A 92 -16.43 22.55 5.95
CA ILE A 92 -16.76 22.68 7.38
C ILE A 92 -15.71 23.55 8.08
N ILE A 93 -14.42 23.29 7.82
CA ILE A 93 -13.33 24.13 8.35
C ILE A 93 -13.48 25.57 7.86
N THR A 94 -13.77 25.78 6.58
CA THR A 94 -13.94 27.12 6.01
C THR A 94 -15.07 27.89 6.70
N ILE A 95 -16.23 27.26 6.87
CA ILE A 95 -17.39 27.86 7.54
C ILE A 95 -17.06 28.24 8.99
N ASP A 96 -16.45 27.31 9.75
CA ASP A 96 -16.07 27.55 11.15
C ASP A 96 -15.07 28.72 11.27
N ARG A 97 -14.08 28.75 10.36
CA ARG A 97 -13.06 29.81 10.35
C ARG A 97 -13.65 31.18 10.01
N ILE A 98 -14.55 31.26 9.01
CA ILE A 98 -15.23 32.51 8.63
C ILE A 98 -16.11 33.02 9.80
N ARG A 99 -16.89 32.15 10.44
CA ARG A 99 -17.67 32.48 11.64
C ARG A 99 -16.79 33.01 12.79
N SER A 100 -15.58 32.53 12.90
CA SER A 100 -14.58 32.98 13.87
C SER A 100 -13.87 34.28 13.44
N GLY A 101 -14.27 34.93 12.34
CA GLY A 101 -13.64 36.12 11.81
C GLY A 101 -12.25 35.91 11.20
N CYS A 102 -11.95 34.69 10.78
CA CYS A 102 -10.66 34.28 10.22
C CYS A 102 -10.80 33.92 8.74
N GLU A 103 -10.99 34.95 7.90
CA GLU A 103 -11.12 34.80 6.45
C GLU A 103 -9.77 34.78 5.75
N ILE A 104 -9.71 34.10 4.58
CA ILE A 104 -8.60 34.23 3.64
C ILE A 104 -8.82 35.50 2.84
N ASN A 105 -7.93 36.49 3.01
CA ASN A 105 -7.99 37.77 2.34
C ASN A 105 -6.91 37.97 1.27
N GLU A 106 -5.91 37.07 1.21
CA GLU A 106 -4.88 37.13 0.18
C GLU A 106 -5.29 36.23 -1.00
N PRO A 107 -5.24 36.71 -2.26
CA PRO A 107 -5.47 35.84 -3.39
C PRO A 107 -4.39 34.76 -3.46
N CYS A 108 -4.77 33.49 -3.60
CA CYS A 108 -3.84 32.45 -3.96
C CYS A 108 -3.15 32.83 -5.29
N SER A 109 -1.82 32.67 -5.36
CA SER A 109 -1.00 33.04 -6.52
C SER A 109 -1.18 32.13 -7.75
N SER A 110 -2.22 31.29 -7.79
CA SER A 110 -2.47 30.35 -8.87
C SER A 110 -3.27 30.98 -10.00
N GLN A 111 -2.92 30.67 -11.25
CA GLN A 111 -3.65 31.06 -12.46
C GLN A 111 -5.01 30.36 -12.54
N ILE A 112 -5.94 30.71 -11.70
CA ILE A 112 -7.30 30.19 -11.76
C ILE A 112 -8.08 30.89 -12.83
N VAL A 113 -8.61 30.16 -13.79
CA VAL A 113 -9.46 30.69 -14.84
C VAL A 113 -10.90 30.74 -14.31
N LYS A 114 -11.44 31.92 -14.08
CA LYS A 114 -12.87 32.14 -13.80
C LYS A 114 -13.71 31.53 -14.95
N GLY A 115 -14.84 30.88 -14.60
CA GLY A 115 -15.71 30.23 -15.58
C GLY A 115 -15.36 28.77 -15.89
N THR A 116 -14.37 28.21 -15.21
CA THR A 116 -14.13 26.74 -15.26
C THR A 116 -15.23 25.99 -14.49
N LYS A 117 -15.43 24.70 -14.80
CA LYS A 117 -16.38 23.84 -14.07
C LYS A 117 -16.14 23.85 -12.55
N PRO A 118 -14.90 23.70 -12.04
CA PRO A 118 -14.62 23.84 -10.61
C PRO A 118 -14.97 25.22 -10.02
N TRP A 119 -14.76 26.30 -10.78
CA TRP A 119 -15.18 27.65 -10.35
C TRP A 119 -16.70 27.76 -10.24
N ASN A 120 -17.45 27.25 -11.22
CA ASN A 120 -18.91 27.25 -11.19
C ASN A 120 -19.45 26.45 -10.01
N ALA A 121 -18.87 25.28 -9.74
CA ALA A 121 -19.19 24.47 -8.57
C ALA A 121 -18.87 25.21 -7.26
N ALA A 122 -17.72 25.89 -7.14
CA ALA A 122 -17.37 26.68 -5.98
C ALA A 122 -18.35 27.84 -5.74
N MET A 123 -18.79 28.49 -6.80
CA MET A 123 -19.84 29.55 -6.73
C MET A 123 -21.19 29.00 -6.26
N GLN A 124 -21.61 27.83 -6.75
CA GLN A 124 -22.85 27.17 -6.28
C GLN A 124 -22.74 26.74 -4.81
N ILE A 125 -21.58 26.23 -4.37
CA ILE A 125 -21.31 25.92 -2.97
C ILE A 125 -21.39 27.21 -2.12
N ALA A 126 -20.78 28.31 -2.56
CA ALA A 126 -20.84 29.57 -1.85
C ALA A 126 -22.30 30.08 -1.72
N GLY A 127 -23.11 29.97 -2.78
CA GLY A 127 -24.54 30.27 -2.73
C GLY A 127 -25.33 29.39 -1.76
N PHE A 128 -25.04 28.09 -1.74
CA PHE A 128 -25.62 27.15 -0.78
C PHE A 128 -25.29 27.55 0.67
N ILE A 129 -24.00 27.82 0.95
CA ILE A 129 -23.54 28.23 2.29
C ILE A 129 -24.20 29.57 2.72
N HIS A 130 -24.33 30.52 1.79
CA HIS A 130 -25.02 31.78 2.07
C HIS A 130 -26.49 31.54 2.46
N THR A 131 -27.19 30.71 1.70
CA THR A 131 -28.63 30.47 1.91
C THR A 131 -28.90 29.71 3.22
N GLU A 132 -28.16 28.66 3.49
CA GLU A 132 -28.41 27.75 4.64
C GLU A 132 -27.79 28.27 5.93
N TYR A 133 -26.63 28.94 5.84
CA TYR A 133 -25.84 29.28 7.04
C TYR A 133 -25.69 30.78 7.27
N GLN A 134 -26.24 31.61 6.39
CA GLN A 134 -26.18 33.10 6.44
C GLN A 134 -24.72 33.63 6.52
N ILE A 135 -23.80 32.93 5.81
CA ILE A 135 -22.37 33.25 5.74
C ILE A 135 -22.06 33.76 4.33
N GLU A 136 -21.43 34.94 4.23
CA GLU A 136 -20.89 35.42 2.99
C GLU A 136 -19.47 34.88 2.76
N ILE A 137 -19.23 34.38 1.55
CA ILE A 137 -17.94 33.84 1.13
C ILE A 137 -17.32 34.84 0.16
N ASN A 138 -16.18 35.41 0.53
CA ASN A 138 -15.47 36.38 -0.30
C ASN A 138 -14.77 35.68 -1.50
N GLU A 139 -14.32 36.48 -2.49
CA GLU A 139 -13.70 35.99 -3.72
C GLU A 139 -12.45 35.13 -3.44
N SER A 140 -11.64 35.49 -2.46
CA SER A 140 -10.43 34.70 -2.10
C SER A 140 -10.76 33.30 -1.56
N GLU A 141 -11.85 33.18 -0.82
CA GLU A 141 -12.38 31.89 -0.35
C GLU A 141 -12.93 31.06 -1.52
N ILE A 142 -13.63 31.69 -2.48
CA ILE A 142 -14.12 31.00 -3.70
C ILE A 142 -12.94 30.48 -4.51
N VAL A 143 -11.87 31.27 -4.65
CA VAL A 143 -10.62 30.83 -5.28
C VAL A 143 -10.05 29.61 -4.58
N ASN A 144 -9.96 29.65 -3.24
CA ASN A 144 -9.45 28.53 -2.46
C ASN A 144 -10.33 27.27 -2.63
N LEU A 145 -11.65 27.39 -2.58
CA LEU A 145 -12.58 26.29 -2.84
C LEU A 145 -12.42 25.73 -4.25
N THR A 146 -12.24 26.58 -5.25
CA THR A 146 -11.99 26.16 -6.64
C THR A 146 -10.73 25.31 -6.73
N LEU A 147 -9.65 25.71 -6.03
CA LEU A 147 -8.41 24.93 -5.98
C LEU A 147 -8.62 23.57 -5.30
N ILE A 148 -9.32 23.54 -4.17
CA ILE A 148 -9.63 22.29 -3.46
C ILE A 148 -10.40 21.35 -4.39
N ILE A 149 -11.43 21.83 -5.08
CA ILE A 149 -12.20 21.03 -6.04
C ILE A 149 -11.32 20.56 -7.19
N SER A 150 -10.57 21.46 -7.84
CA SER A 150 -9.72 21.13 -8.99
C SER A 150 -8.66 20.09 -8.67
N ASN A 151 -8.11 20.09 -7.45
CA ASN A 151 -7.04 19.19 -7.03
C ASN A 151 -7.54 17.80 -6.59
N ASN A 152 -8.81 17.70 -6.17
CA ASN A 152 -9.39 16.45 -5.65
C ASN A 152 -10.34 15.76 -6.63
N THR A 153 -10.76 16.42 -7.71
CA THR A 153 -11.79 15.91 -8.62
C THR A 153 -11.30 15.86 -10.06
N SER A 154 -12.09 15.23 -10.94
CA SER A 154 -11.85 15.20 -12.37
C SER A 154 -13.02 15.79 -13.15
N ILE A 155 -12.71 16.41 -14.28
CA ILE A 155 -13.71 16.94 -15.24
C ILE A 155 -14.08 15.88 -16.29
N THR A 156 -13.40 14.73 -16.30
CA THR A 156 -13.56 13.70 -17.31
C THR A 156 -14.17 12.45 -16.69
N ASP A 157 -15.18 11.88 -17.34
CA ASP A 157 -15.73 10.58 -16.99
C ASP A 157 -14.74 9.48 -17.40
N TYR A 158 -14.12 8.85 -16.40
CA TYR A 158 -13.12 7.81 -16.61
C TYR A 158 -13.69 6.54 -17.26
N SER A 159 -14.98 6.28 -17.14
CA SER A 159 -15.62 5.11 -17.73
C SER A 159 -15.63 5.13 -19.26
N LEU A 160 -15.46 6.30 -19.87
CA LEU A 160 -15.44 6.53 -21.31
C LEU A 160 -14.02 6.49 -21.92
N ILE A 161 -12.98 6.46 -21.08
CA ILE A 161 -11.59 6.51 -21.54
C ILE A 161 -11.04 5.09 -21.63
N ASN A 162 -10.38 4.81 -22.76
CA ASN A 162 -9.65 3.58 -23.01
C ASN A 162 -8.31 3.90 -23.72
N PRO A 163 -7.37 2.96 -23.87
CA PRO A 163 -6.08 3.24 -24.47
C PRO A 163 -6.14 3.81 -25.90
N SER A 164 -7.20 3.50 -26.63
CA SER A 164 -7.34 3.98 -28.03
C SER A 164 -7.81 5.43 -28.13
N ASN A 165 -8.48 5.96 -27.10
CA ASN A 165 -9.00 7.34 -27.10
C ASN A 165 -8.39 8.25 -26.02
N ILE A 166 -7.49 7.75 -25.19
CA ILE A 166 -6.87 8.48 -24.07
C ILE A 166 -6.20 9.80 -24.53
N GLN A 167 -5.65 9.82 -25.76
CA GLN A 167 -4.99 10.99 -26.35
C GLN A 167 -5.96 12.18 -26.55
N ASN A 168 -7.27 11.94 -26.60
CA ASN A 168 -8.27 12.99 -26.69
C ASN A 168 -8.54 13.71 -25.36
N TYR A 169 -8.09 13.13 -24.25
CA TYR A 169 -8.40 13.58 -22.88
C TYR A 169 -7.17 13.95 -22.06
N ILE A 170 -6.01 13.38 -22.45
CA ILE A 170 -4.76 13.54 -21.70
C ILE A 170 -3.65 13.90 -22.68
N GLU A 171 -2.82 14.86 -22.30
CA GLU A 171 -1.65 15.29 -23.01
C GLU A 171 -0.65 14.13 -23.20
N GLU A 172 -0.03 14.05 -24.36
CA GLU A 172 0.85 12.96 -24.76
C GLU A 172 2.04 12.77 -23.78
N ASP A 173 2.50 13.85 -23.19
CA ASP A 173 3.60 13.82 -22.20
C ASP A 173 3.28 12.90 -21.02
N TYR A 174 2.08 13.01 -20.42
CA TYR A 174 1.69 12.16 -19.31
C TYR A 174 1.51 10.69 -19.69
N ILE A 175 1.04 10.44 -20.91
CA ILE A 175 0.94 9.09 -21.47
C ILE A 175 2.32 8.46 -21.58
N ASN A 176 3.30 9.20 -22.09
CA ASN A 176 4.68 8.74 -22.26
C ASN A 176 5.38 8.55 -20.91
N ILE A 177 5.16 9.47 -19.95
CA ILE A 177 5.64 9.32 -18.57
C ILE A 177 5.14 8.02 -17.97
N THR A 178 3.83 7.75 -18.06
CA THR A 178 3.20 6.55 -17.51
C THR A 178 3.75 5.27 -18.15
N LYS A 179 3.85 5.22 -19.49
CA LYS A 179 4.45 4.07 -20.19
C LYS A 179 5.87 3.77 -19.70
N ARG A 180 6.68 4.82 -19.52
CA ARG A 180 8.06 4.68 -19.03
C ARG A 180 8.11 4.17 -17.59
N ILE A 181 7.25 4.68 -16.71
CA ILE A 181 7.13 4.23 -15.33
C ILE A 181 6.75 2.74 -15.31
N ILE A 182 5.68 2.36 -16.00
CA ILE A 182 5.19 0.99 -16.06
C ILE A 182 6.27 0.04 -16.57
N HIS A 183 6.95 0.39 -17.66
CA HIS A 183 8.05 -0.43 -18.19
C HIS A 183 9.18 -0.64 -17.17
N LYS A 184 9.59 0.42 -16.46
CA LYS A 184 10.63 0.32 -15.42
C LYS A 184 10.16 -0.52 -14.23
N VAL A 185 8.92 -0.35 -13.78
CA VAL A 185 8.35 -1.13 -12.67
C VAL A 185 8.28 -2.61 -13.03
N ILE A 186 7.75 -2.95 -14.20
CA ILE A 186 7.69 -4.34 -14.68
C ILE A 186 9.11 -4.95 -14.75
N SER A 187 10.07 -4.23 -15.32
CA SER A 187 11.44 -4.73 -15.47
C SER A 187 12.19 -4.88 -14.13
N THR A 188 11.87 -4.05 -13.13
CA THR A 188 12.56 -4.06 -11.83
C THR A 188 11.96 -5.08 -10.87
N TYR A 189 10.62 -5.18 -10.83
CA TYR A 189 9.90 -6.07 -9.90
C TYR A 189 9.38 -7.34 -10.55
N HIS A 190 9.68 -7.57 -11.84
CA HIS A 190 9.22 -8.72 -12.63
C HIS A 190 7.71 -8.97 -12.53
N LEU A 191 6.94 -7.88 -12.50
CA LEU A 191 5.49 -7.95 -12.47
C LEU A 191 4.93 -8.32 -13.85
N PHE A 192 3.71 -8.86 -13.86
CA PHE A 192 2.97 -9.06 -15.11
C PHE A 192 2.66 -7.71 -15.77
N GLU A 193 2.42 -7.76 -17.08
CA GLU A 193 1.96 -6.58 -17.81
C GLU A 193 0.67 -6.06 -17.20
N PHE A 194 0.65 -4.77 -16.93
CA PHE A 194 -0.55 -4.08 -16.43
C PHE A 194 -1.60 -4.02 -17.53
N ASP A 195 -2.88 -4.21 -17.16
CA ASP A 195 -3.99 -4.14 -18.10
C ASP A 195 -4.32 -2.71 -18.54
N ASP A 196 -5.17 -2.62 -19.56
CA ASP A 196 -5.60 -1.35 -20.16
C ASP A 196 -6.35 -0.47 -19.17
N GLU A 197 -7.12 -1.05 -18.26
CA GLU A 197 -7.89 -0.32 -17.25
C GLU A 197 -6.94 0.34 -16.23
N PHE A 198 -5.95 -0.42 -15.75
CA PHE A 198 -4.90 0.12 -14.89
C PHE A 198 -4.15 1.26 -15.58
N PHE A 199 -3.72 1.05 -16.83
CA PHE A 199 -2.97 2.04 -17.60
C PHE A 199 -3.71 3.38 -17.66
N VAL A 200 -5.01 3.36 -17.99
CA VAL A 200 -5.84 4.58 -18.08
C VAL A 200 -5.94 5.26 -16.70
N LYS A 201 -6.32 4.52 -15.66
CA LYS A 201 -6.50 5.05 -14.29
C LYS A 201 -5.20 5.64 -13.76
N PHE A 202 -4.10 4.94 -13.98
CA PHE A 202 -2.79 5.38 -13.50
C PHE A 202 -2.26 6.60 -14.26
N THR A 203 -2.50 6.68 -15.59
CA THR A 203 -2.14 7.88 -16.38
C THR A 203 -2.88 9.12 -15.87
N LEU A 204 -4.16 8.99 -15.57
CA LEU A 204 -4.95 10.07 -14.99
C LEU A 204 -4.44 10.48 -13.61
N HIS A 205 -4.06 9.52 -12.77
CA HIS A 205 -3.44 9.80 -11.48
C HIS A 205 -2.13 10.58 -11.65
N ILE A 206 -1.25 10.17 -12.55
CA ILE A 206 0.01 10.87 -12.86
C ILE A 206 -0.26 12.31 -13.32
N LYS A 207 -1.20 12.53 -14.24
CA LYS A 207 -1.60 13.90 -14.65
C LYS A 207 -2.03 14.75 -13.45
N ASN A 208 -2.93 14.22 -12.62
CA ASN A 208 -3.43 14.92 -11.43
C ASN A 208 -2.33 15.21 -10.40
N LEU A 209 -1.40 14.28 -10.20
CA LEU A 209 -0.21 14.46 -9.37
C LEU A 209 0.62 15.66 -9.83
N PHE A 210 0.95 15.73 -11.12
CA PHE A 210 1.70 16.87 -11.68
C PHE A 210 0.96 18.19 -11.52
N LEU A 211 -0.38 18.20 -11.68
CA LEU A 211 -1.20 19.40 -11.47
C LEU A 211 -1.18 19.85 -10.00
N ARG A 212 -1.27 18.92 -9.04
CA ARG A 212 -1.16 19.24 -7.61
C ARG A 212 0.19 19.86 -7.28
N ILE A 213 1.28 19.25 -7.75
CA ILE A 213 2.63 19.78 -7.52
C ILE A 213 2.80 21.17 -8.13
N LYS A 214 2.33 21.38 -9.37
CA LYS A 214 2.38 22.68 -10.03
C LYS A 214 1.63 23.78 -9.25
N ASN A 215 0.54 23.39 -8.59
CA ASN A 215 -0.28 24.28 -7.77
C ASN A 215 0.19 24.41 -6.32
N ASN A 216 1.33 23.77 -5.95
CA ASN A 216 1.84 23.67 -4.56
C ASN A 216 0.76 23.15 -3.58
N TYR A 217 -0.08 22.23 -4.05
CA TYR A 217 -1.10 21.57 -3.25
C TYR A 217 -0.60 20.18 -2.80
N THR A 218 -0.72 19.89 -1.51
CA THR A 218 -0.41 18.56 -0.94
C THR A 218 -1.72 17.88 -0.59
N ALA A 219 -2.00 16.75 -1.24
CA ALA A 219 -3.11 15.88 -0.84
C ALA A 219 -2.69 15.07 0.39
N LYS A 220 -3.58 14.94 1.38
CA LYS A 220 -3.32 14.12 2.57
C LYS A 220 -3.98 12.77 2.45
N ASN A 221 -3.27 11.72 2.81
CA ASN A 221 -3.78 10.35 2.79
C ASN A 221 -3.79 9.78 4.22
N PRO A 222 -4.96 9.57 4.84
CA PRO A 222 -5.06 9.08 6.21
C PRO A 222 -4.53 7.64 6.37
N LEU A 223 -4.43 6.89 5.28
CA LEU A 223 -3.99 5.50 5.28
C LEU A 223 -2.49 5.34 5.00
N THR A 224 -1.73 6.44 4.84
CA THR A 224 -0.28 6.39 4.52
C THR A 224 0.49 5.46 5.44
N GLN A 225 0.34 5.61 6.75
CA GLN A 225 1.05 4.75 7.71
C GLN A 225 0.57 3.30 7.65
N LYS A 226 -0.74 3.08 7.51
CA LYS A 226 -1.31 1.74 7.41
C LYS A 226 -0.82 1.03 6.15
N ILE A 227 -0.81 1.69 4.99
CA ILE A 227 -0.31 1.11 3.74
C ILE A 227 1.17 0.75 3.88
N LYS A 228 1.96 1.64 4.48
CA LYS A 228 3.40 1.44 4.69
C LYS A 228 3.70 0.24 5.59
N THR A 229 2.86 -0.03 6.60
CA THR A 229 3.04 -1.14 7.54
C THR A 229 2.42 -2.45 7.06
N ASP A 230 1.22 -2.39 6.49
CA ASP A 230 0.44 -3.58 6.14
C ASP A 230 0.75 -4.10 4.72
N PHE A 231 1.25 -3.21 3.83
CA PHE A 231 1.54 -3.52 2.42
C PHE A 231 2.92 -2.99 2.00
N PRO A 232 4.02 -3.41 2.66
CA PRO A 232 5.35 -2.82 2.48
C PRO A 232 5.91 -2.97 1.07
N LEU A 233 5.66 -4.09 0.38
CA LEU A 233 6.06 -4.27 -1.01
C LEU A 233 5.35 -3.30 -1.94
N ILE A 234 4.03 -3.18 -1.81
CA ILE A 234 3.22 -2.27 -2.63
C ILE A 234 3.69 -0.82 -2.41
N TYR A 235 3.96 -0.47 -1.16
CA TYR A 235 4.51 0.83 -0.81
C TYR A 235 5.92 1.04 -1.38
N ASP A 236 6.75 0.01 -1.39
CA ASP A 236 8.11 0.08 -1.96
C ASP A 236 8.09 0.29 -3.47
N ILE A 237 7.21 -0.39 -4.20
CA ILE A 237 7.00 -0.14 -5.64
C ILE A 237 6.59 1.32 -5.88
N ALA A 238 5.71 1.87 -5.03
CA ALA A 238 5.31 3.27 -5.13
C ALA A 238 6.46 4.24 -4.84
N VAL A 239 7.34 3.94 -3.89
CA VAL A 239 8.58 4.70 -3.62
C VAL A 239 9.52 4.65 -4.82
N TYR A 240 9.66 3.50 -5.49
CA TYR A 240 10.45 3.39 -6.72
C TYR A 240 9.88 4.27 -7.84
N ILE A 241 8.56 4.32 -7.99
CA ILE A 241 7.90 5.24 -8.93
C ILE A 241 8.22 6.70 -8.58
N ALA A 242 8.16 7.05 -7.29
CA ALA A 242 8.54 8.39 -6.82
C ALA A 242 10.01 8.71 -7.13
N GLN A 243 10.92 7.74 -7.02
CA GLN A 243 12.33 7.89 -7.41
C GLN A 243 12.47 8.15 -8.93
N ILE A 244 11.75 7.42 -9.77
CA ILE A 244 11.73 7.65 -11.23
C ILE A 244 11.27 9.08 -11.53
N LEU A 245 10.18 9.53 -10.91
CA LEU A 245 9.62 10.86 -11.11
C LEU A 245 10.59 11.96 -10.64
N ASN A 246 11.28 11.74 -9.54
CA ASN A 246 12.32 12.66 -9.07
C ASN A 246 13.51 12.73 -10.02
N LYS A 247 14.08 11.56 -10.38
CA LYS A 247 15.30 11.45 -11.21
C LYS A 247 15.08 11.95 -12.64
N ASP A 248 13.98 11.57 -13.26
CA ASP A 248 13.74 11.80 -14.68
C ASP A 248 12.99 13.11 -14.96
N TYR A 249 12.19 13.61 -13.99
CA TYR A 249 11.31 14.78 -14.18
C TYR A 249 11.50 15.86 -13.11
N SER A 250 12.43 15.69 -12.17
CA SER A 250 12.71 16.64 -11.07
C SER A 250 11.50 16.94 -10.19
N VAL A 251 10.63 15.94 -9.99
CA VAL A 251 9.39 16.02 -9.23
C VAL A 251 9.61 15.40 -7.85
N LEU A 252 9.48 16.22 -6.79
CA LEU A 252 9.51 15.75 -5.41
C LEU A 252 8.09 15.35 -4.97
N ILE A 253 7.97 14.15 -4.43
CA ILE A 253 6.70 13.54 -4.03
C ILE A 253 6.77 13.25 -2.53
N ASP A 254 5.74 13.66 -1.79
CA ASP A 254 5.64 13.36 -0.35
C ASP A 254 5.10 11.93 -0.08
N GLU A 255 5.16 11.49 1.19
CA GLU A 255 4.71 10.16 1.59
C GLU A 255 3.23 9.91 1.33
N ASP A 256 2.40 10.94 1.37
CA ASP A 256 0.96 10.81 1.12
C ASP A 256 0.67 10.54 -0.36
N GLU A 257 1.36 11.23 -1.27
CA GLU A 257 1.27 10.96 -2.70
C GLU A 257 1.86 9.57 -3.07
N ILE A 258 2.92 9.14 -2.39
CA ILE A 258 3.44 7.77 -2.53
C ILE A 258 2.37 6.75 -2.15
N ALA A 259 1.63 6.99 -1.06
CA ALA A 259 0.55 6.12 -0.65
C ALA A 259 -0.62 6.09 -1.65
N PHE A 260 -0.94 7.19 -2.33
CA PHE A 260 -1.92 7.18 -3.42
C PHE A 260 -1.45 6.37 -4.62
N ILE A 261 -0.17 6.45 -4.99
CA ILE A 261 0.43 5.58 -6.02
C ILE A 261 0.31 4.11 -5.58
N ALA A 262 0.61 3.80 -4.32
CA ALA A 262 0.51 2.46 -3.76
C ALA A 262 -0.91 1.89 -3.87
N PHE A 263 -1.96 2.68 -3.70
CA PHE A 263 -3.35 2.23 -3.91
C PHE A 263 -3.60 1.75 -5.34
N HIS A 264 -3.09 2.45 -6.34
CA HIS A 264 -3.25 2.04 -7.73
C HIS A 264 -2.54 0.71 -7.98
N ILE A 265 -1.30 0.56 -7.50
CA ILE A 265 -0.52 -0.68 -7.64
C ILE A 265 -1.19 -1.83 -6.90
N GLY A 266 -1.61 -1.63 -5.65
CA GLY A 266 -2.25 -2.66 -4.81
C GLY A 266 -3.54 -3.18 -5.41
N SER A 267 -4.40 -2.29 -5.90
CA SER A 267 -5.66 -2.66 -6.56
C SER A 267 -5.43 -3.56 -7.79
N TYR A 268 -4.34 -3.35 -8.52
CA TYR A 268 -3.98 -4.18 -9.66
C TYR A 268 -3.42 -5.54 -9.22
N LEU A 269 -2.46 -5.57 -8.28
CA LEU A 269 -1.81 -6.80 -7.84
C LEU A 269 -2.78 -7.78 -7.16
N GLU A 270 -3.75 -7.29 -6.41
CA GLU A 270 -4.82 -8.13 -5.82
C GLU A 270 -5.65 -8.86 -6.90
N ASN A 271 -5.93 -8.18 -8.02
CA ASN A 271 -6.69 -8.77 -9.12
C ASN A 271 -5.84 -9.74 -9.97
N SER A 272 -4.53 -9.53 -10.07
CA SER A 272 -3.62 -10.33 -10.91
C SER A 272 -3.20 -11.66 -10.28
N ASN A 273 -3.16 -11.76 -8.95
CA ASN A 273 -2.76 -12.97 -8.20
C ASN A 273 -3.67 -14.19 -8.40
N LYS A 274 -4.77 -14.07 -9.13
CA LYS A 274 -5.74 -15.17 -9.36
C LYS A 274 -5.28 -16.23 -10.36
N ASN A 275 -4.17 -16.08 -11.06
CA ASN A 275 -3.82 -16.94 -12.22
C ASN A 275 -2.59 -17.85 -12.07
N GLN A 276 -1.94 -17.97 -10.90
CA GLN A 276 -0.72 -18.78 -10.77
C GLN A 276 -0.86 -20.01 -9.88
N ASN A 277 -0.36 -21.14 -10.44
CA ASN A 277 -0.14 -22.48 -9.83
C ASN A 277 -1.39 -23.28 -9.50
N LYS A 278 -1.86 -24.02 -10.51
CA LYS A 278 -2.91 -25.03 -10.32
C LYS A 278 -2.42 -26.14 -9.38
N ILE A 279 -3.24 -26.48 -8.39
CA ILE A 279 -3.03 -27.60 -7.49
C ILE A 279 -3.30 -28.91 -8.23
N SER A 280 -2.37 -29.85 -8.18
CA SER A 280 -2.58 -31.16 -8.80
C SER A 280 -3.60 -31.95 -7.99
N CYS A 281 -4.59 -32.53 -8.68
CA CYS A 281 -5.69 -33.26 -8.05
C CYS A 281 -5.90 -34.64 -8.67
N ILE A 282 -6.21 -35.63 -7.84
CA ILE A 282 -6.69 -36.95 -8.26
C ILE A 282 -8.10 -37.14 -7.68
N PHE A 283 -9.02 -37.61 -8.52
CA PHE A 283 -10.37 -37.95 -8.12
C PHE A 283 -10.53 -39.47 -8.05
N ILE A 284 -10.92 -40.01 -6.89
CA ILE A 284 -11.11 -41.45 -6.66
C ILE A 284 -12.59 -41.73 -6.51
N TYR A 285 -13.09 -42.73 -7.23
CA TYR A 285 -14.51 -43.05 -7.23
C TYR A 285 -14.83 -44.55 -7.24
N THR A 286 -16.01 -44.90 -6.77
CA THR A 286 -16.63 -46.17 -7.10
C THR A 286 -17.66 -45.91 -8.21
N ASP A 287 -17.60 -46.73 -9.27
CA ASP A 287 -18.48 -46.52 -10.43
C ASP A 287 -19.90 -46.97 -10.13
N TYR A 288 -20.81 -45.99 -10.01
CA TYR A 288 -22.24 -46.21 -9.95
C TYR A 288 -22.92 -45.44 -11.13
N TYR A 289 -23.26 -46.13 -12.18
CA TYR A 289 -24.01 -45.56 -13.32
C TYR A 289 -23.34 -44.29 -13.89
N SER A 290 -22.02 -44.24 -13.95
CA SER A 290 -21.25 -43.10 -14.46
C SER A 290 -21.49 -41.76 -13.71
N MET A 291 -21.99 -41.81 -12.49
CA MET A 291 -22.23 -40.57 -11.68
C MET A 291 -20.98 -39.80 -11.37
N HIS A 292 -19.83 -40.46 -11.30
CA HIS A 292 -18.52 -39.85 -11.12
C HIS A 292 -18.21 -38.78 -12.21
N GLN A 293 -18.68 -39.00 -13.46
CA GLN A 293 -18.45 -38.04 -14.55
C GLN A 293 -19.05 -36.67 -14.26
N LYS A 294 -20.30 -36.63 -13.75
CA LYS A 294 -20.94 -35.37 -13.35
C LYS A 294 -20.23 -34.67 -12.19
N ALA A 295 -19.73 -35.45 -11.23
CA ALA A 295 -18.95 -34.90 -10.12
C ALA A 295 -17.64 -34.25 -10.63
N VAL A 296 -16.90 -34.98 -11.47
CA VAL A 296 -15.67 -34.48 -12.10
C VAL A 296 -15.93 -33.24 -12.95
N GLU A 297 -16.95 -33.25 -13.82
CA GLU A 297 -17.32 -32.10 -14.64
C GLU A 297 -17.67 -30.87 -13.76
N THR A 298 -18.41 -31.09 -12.66
CA THR A 298 -18.78 -30.03 -11.73
C THR A 298 -17.54 -29.43 -11.07
N ILE A 299 -16.59 -30.26 -10.61
CA ILE A 299 -15.35 -29.82 -9.99
C ILE A 299 -14.49 -29.04 -11.01
N ILE A 300 -14.29 -29.61 -12.20
CA ILE A 300 -13.49 -28.97 -13.25
C ILE A 300 -14.10 -27.61 -13.60
N LYS A 301 -15.41 -27.53 -13.83
CA LYS A 301 -16.10 -26.28 -14.17
C LYS A 301 -15.92 -25.18 -13.12
N ASN A 302 -15.96 -25.54 -11.83
CA ASN A 302 -15.85 -24.56 -10.74
C ASN A 302 -14.40 -24.17 -10.42
N PHE A 303 -13.42 -25.04 -10.72
CA PHE A 303 -12.02 -24.86 -10.34
C PHE A 303 -11.06 -25.02 -11.53
N GLU A 304 -11.50 -24.76 -12.75
CA GLU A 304 -10.69 -24.89 -13.97
C GLU A 304 -9.35 -24.16 -13.89
N ASN A 305 -9.35 -22.97 -13.29
CA ASN A 305 -8.15 -22.14 -13.13
C ASN A 305 -7.31 -22.46 -11.87
N GLU A 306 -7.85 -23.28 -10.95
CA GLU A 306 -7.22 -23.55 -9.65
C GLU A 306 -6.72 -24.98 -9.50
N LEU A 307 -7.36 -25.94 -10.19
CA LEU A 307 -7.01 -27.36 -10.14
C LEU A 307 -6.48 -27.86 -11.49
N ASN A 308 -5.48 -28.74 -11.41
CA ASN A 308 -5.05 -29.60 -12.49
C ASN A 308 -5.46 -31.04 -12.16
N MET A 309 -6.59 -31.47 -12.71
CA MET A 309 -7.08 -32.85 -12.55
C MET A 309 -6.18 -33.81 -13.33
N LYS A 310 -5.25 -34.50 -12.62
CA LYS A 310 -4.32 -35.45 -13.24
C LYS A 310 -5.00 -36.74 -13.69
N ALA A 311 -5.93 -37.22 -12.88
CA ALA A 311 -6.65 -38.45 -13.17
C ALA A 311 -7.96 -38.54 -12.38
N ALA A 312 -8.94 -39.27 -12.94
CA ALA A 312 -10.08 -39.82 -12.21
C ALA A 312 -9.94 -41.35 -12.24
N ILE A 313 -9.86 -41.95 -11.08
CA ILE A 313 -9.40 -43.36 -10.92
C ILE A 313 -10.45 -44.13 -10.13
N PRO A 314 -10.89 -45.31 -10.62
CA PRO A 314 -11.67 -46.24 -9.81
C PRO A 314 -10.92 -46.66 -8.55
N LEU A 315 -11.64 -46.85 -7.45
CA LEU A 315 -11.07 -47.19 -6.13
C LEU A 315 -10.20 -48.44 -6.13
N ASP A 316 -10.57 -49.45 -6.91
CA ASP A 316 -9.84 -50.72 -7.07
C ASP A 316 -8.51 -50.56 -7.82
N HIS A 317 -8.31 -49.46 -8.53
CA HIS A 317 -7.07 -49.15 -9.25
C HIS A 317 -6.19 -48.10 -8.53
N TYR A 318 -6.66 -47.58 -7.37
CA TYR A 318 -5.89 -46.60 -6.64
C TYR A 318 -4.78 -47.24 -5.80
N ASP A 319 -3.55 -46.81 -6.05
CA ASP A 319 -2.36 -47.16 -5.26
C ASP A 319 -1.71 -45.89 -4.68
N SER A 320 -1.80 -45.75 -3.36
CA SER A 320 -1.26 -44.60 -2.63
C SER A 320 0.27 -44.47 -2.72
N ALA A 321 0.99 -45.57 -2.96
CA ALA A 321 2.45 -45.59 -3.08
C ALA A 321 2.93 -45.05 -4.44
N LEU A 322 2.10 -45.16 -5.46
CA LEU A 322 2.45 -44.79 -6.84
C LEU A 322 1.80 -43.47 -7.33
N MET A 323 0.76 -43.02 -6.65
CA MET A 323 -0.07 -41.88 -7.12
C MET A 323 -0.01 -40.71 -6.15
N HIS A 324 0.82 -39.74 -6.46
CA HIS A 324 0.97 -38.52 -5.66
C HIS A 324 0.24 -37.34 -6.33
N ALA A 325 -0.59 -36.66 -5.55
CA ALA A 325 -1.23 -35.39 -5.89
C ALA A 325 -1.28 -34.48 -4.65
N ASP A 326 -1.38 -33.19 -4.90
CA ASP A 326 -1.50 -32.19 -3.84
C ASP A 326 -2.83 -32.29 -3.12
N LEU A 327 -3.89 -32.64 -3.85
CA LEU A 327 -5.25 -32.82 -3.35
C LEU A 327 -5.81 -34.15 -3.85
N ILE A 328 -6.34 -34.95 -2.94
CA ILE A 328 -7.05 -36.19 -3.23
C ILE A 328 -8.52 -36.00 -2.89
N ILE A 329 -9.38 -36.15 -3.86
CA ILE A 329 -10.83 -36.07 -3.70
C ILE A 329 -11.40 -37.47 -3.91
N SER A 330 -12.23 -37.96 -2.99
CA SER A 330 -12.83 -39.27 -3.14
C SER A 330 -14.31 -39.31 -2.75
N THR A 331 -15.08 -40.11 -3.48
CA THR A 331 -16.45 -40.45 -3.08
C THR A 331 -16.52 -41.60 -2.06
N ASN A 332 -15.37 -42.12 -1.66
CA ASN A 332 -15.22 -43.22 -0.70
C ASN A 332 -14.34 -42.83 0.48
N THR A 333 -14.56 -43.45 1.63
CA THR A 333 -13.63 -43.36 2.75
C THR A 333 -12.41 -44.25 2.45
N LEU A 334 -11.23 -43.65 2.48
CA LEU A 334 -9.98 -44.38 2.27
C LEU A 334 -9.34 -44.78 3.62
N PRO A 335 -8.82 -46.00 3.77
CA PRO A 335 -8.28 -46.49 5.06
C PRO A 335 -7.02 -45.76 5.56
N ALA A 336 -6.36 -44.98 4.74
CA ALA A 336 -5.10 -44.28 5.03
C ALA A 336 -5.21 -42.76 4.90
N ALA A 337 -6.40 -42.17 5.05
CA ALA A 337 -6.66 -40.74 4.87
C ALA A 337 -6.35 -39.94 6.16
N ASP A 338 -5.13 -40.06 6.70
CA ASP A 338 -4.60 -39.15 7.72
C ASP A 338 -3.92 -37.89 7.09
N ALA A 339 -4.12 -37.67 5.83
CA ALA A 339 -3.49 -36.56 5.15
C ALA A 339 -4.45 -35.34 5.08
N ASP A 340 -3.98 -34.18 5.49
CA ASP A 340 -4.65 -32.88 5.39
C ASP A 340 -5.07 -32.50 3.95
N ASN A 341 -4.62 -33.28 2.97
CA ASN A 341 -4.89 -33.13 1.55
C ASN A 341 -6.01 -34.04 1.00
N PHE A 342 -6.83 -34.70 1.88
CA PHE A 342 -7.91 -35.58 1.48
C PHE A 342 -9.27 -34.95 1.71
N ILE A 343 -10.15 -35.03 0.69
CA ILE A 343 -11.56 -34.60 0.78
C ILE A 343 -12.49 -35.76 0.41
N HIS A 344 -13.40 -36.09 1.32
CA HIS A 344 -14.50 -36.98 1.03
C HIS A 344 -15.70 -36.19 0.52
N LEU A 345 -16.23 -36.56 -0.64
CA LEU A 345 -17.41 -35.96 -1.27
C LEU A 345 -18.54 -36.97 -1.41
N SER A 346 -19.77 -36.47 -1.41
CA SER A 346 -20.92 -37.25 -1.87
C SER A 346 -20.88 -37.40 -3.41
N PRO A 347 -21.53 -38.43 -3.97
CA PRO A 347 -21.64 -38.56 -5.42
C PRO A 347 -22.35 -37.38 -6.11
N PHE A 348 -23.14 -36.60 -5.34
CA PHE A 348 -23.78 -35.36 -5.75
C PHE A 348 -23.10 -34.19 -5.09
N VAL A 349 -22.16 -33.57 -5.79
CA VAL A 349 -21.34 -32.47 -5.25
C VAL A 349 -22.24 -31.28 -4.88
N SER A 350 -22.33 -30.99 -3.60
CA SER A 350 -23.10 -29.86 -3.04
C SER A 350 -22.27 -28.58 -2.96
N GLN A 351 -22.93 -27.42 -2.81
CA GLN A 351 -22.25 -26.14 -2.61
C GLN A 351 -21.33 -26.14 -1.37
N LYS A 352 -21.70 -26.85 -0.30
CA LYS A 352 -20.88 -27.00 0.90
C LYS A 352 -19.56 -27.73 0.57
N GLU A 353 -19.62 -28.76 -0.24
CA GLU A 353 -18.45 -29.54 -0.65
C GLU A 353 -17.57 -28.76 -1.62
N LEU A 354 -18.15 -27.96 -2.53
CA LEU A 354 -17.38 -27.02 -3.35
C LEU A 354 -16.61 -26.01 -2.48
N ASN A 355 -17.21 -25.49 -1.41
CA ASN A 355 -16.53 -24.61 -0.47
C ASN A 355 -15.41 -25.34 0.30
N GLN A 356 -15.57 -26.62 0.64
CA GLN A 356 -14.49 -27.44 1.24
C GLN A 356 -13.32 -27.58 0.28
N ILE A 357 -13.56 -27.91 -0.98
CA ILE A 357 -12.52 -27.99 -2.02
C ILE A 357 -11.78 -26.66 -2.11
N LYS A 358 -12.50 -25.54 -2.17
CA LYS A 358 -11.90 -24.19 -2.25
C LYS A 358 -10.97 -23.92 -1.06
N ASN A 359 -11.42 -24.22 0.15
CA ASN A 359 -10.63 -24.03 1.37
C ASN A 359 -9.34 -24.89 1.36
N SER A 360 -9.45 -26.17 0.96
CA SER A 360 -8.29 -27.05 0.85
C SER A 360 -7.30 -26.60 -0.22
N ILE A 361 -7.80 -26.11 -1.38
CA ILE A 361 -6.93 -25.51 -2.41
C ILE A 361 -6.13 -24.33 -1.82
N THR A 362 -6.79 -23.46 -1.06
CA THR A 362 -6.15 -22.31 -0.43
C THR A 362 -5.09 -22.73 0.59
N LEU A 363 -5.41 -23.70 1.46
CA LEU A 363 -4.47 -24.24 2.45
C LEU A 363 -3.25 -24.86 1.80
N ILE A 364 -3.43 -25.76 0.84
CA ILE A 364 -2.33 -26.44 0.14
C ILE A 364 -1.45 -25.43 -0.61
N ARG A 365 -2.06 -24.43 -1.24
CA ARG A 365 -1.32 -23.35 -1.94
C ARG A 365 -0.45 -22.56 -0.97
N ASN A 366 -0.99 -22.18 0.18
CA ASN A 366 -0.26 -21.44 1.21
C ASN A 366 0.88 -22.30 1.80
N GLN A 367 0.64 -23.56 2.11
CA GLN A 367 1.67 -24.47 2.61
C GLN A 367 2.84 -24.62 1.63
N LYS A 368 2.57 -24.86 0.35
CA LYS A 368 3.61 -24.96 -0.69
C LYS A 368 4.40 -23.66 -0.87
N LYS A 369 3.70 -22.53 -0.85
CA LYS A 369 4.32 -21.22 -0.92
C LYS A 369 5.25 -21.02 0.28
N ASN A 370 4.77 -21.26 1.48
CA ASN A 370 5.52 -21.07 2.72
C ASN A 370 6.75 -21.97 2.80
N GLU A 371 6.65 -23.27 2.41
CA GLU A 371 7.81 -24.17 2.37
C GLU A 371 8.91 -23.68 1.41
N ARG A 372 8.53 -23.18 0.24
CA ARG A 372 9.48 -22.61 -0.73
C ARG A 372 10.13 -21.35 -0.14
N LEU A 373 9.32 -20.40 0.34
CA LEU A 373 9.81 -19.14 0.88
C LEU A 373 10.69 -19.34 2.11
N ARG A 374 10.36 -20.29 2.96
CA ARG A 374 11.19 -20.67 4.11
C ARG A 374 12.61 -21.06 3.71
N LYS A 375 12.74 -21.96 2.75
CA LYS A 375 14.06 -22.44 2.29
C LYS A 375 14.88 -21.28 1.72
N GLU A 376 14.27 -20.47 0.88
CA GLU A 376 14.92 -19.33 0.24
C GLU A 376 15.30 -18.23 1.25
N LEU A 377 14.38 -17.89 2.18
CA LEU A 377 14.63 -16.85 3.19
C LEU A 377 15.81 -17.22 4.11
N ILE A 378 15.88 -18.47 4.60
CA ILE A 378 16.96 -18.90 5.48
C ILE A 378 18.32 -18.84 4.77
N GLN A 379 18.38 -19.09 3.46
CA GLN A 379 19.63 -19.01 2.69
C GLN A 379 20.15 -17.58 2.51
N LEU A 380 19.30 -16.56 2.67
CA LEU A 380 19.71 -15.16 2.58
C LEU A 380 20.48 -14.68 3.83
N PHE A 381 20.35 -15.36 4.95
CA PHE A 381 21.09 -15.01 6.17
C PHE A 381 22.50 -15.61 6.15
N SER A 382 23.48 -14.83 6.57
CA SER A 382 24.86 -15.27 6.71
C SER A 382 25.40 -14.87 8.07
N LYS A 383 26.21 -15.78 8.69
CA LYS A 383 26.91 -15.50 9.95
C LYS A 383 27.82 -14.29 9.83
N ASP A 384 28.41 -14.09 8.66
CA ASP A 384 29.32 -12.99 8.39
C ASP A 384 28.60 -11.61 8.33
N LEU A 385 27.29 -11.61 8.14
CA LEU A 385 26.45 -10.42 8.06
C LEU A 385 25.47 -10.28 9.24
N PHE A 386 25.78 -10.98 10.35
CA PHE A 386 25.02 -10.85 11.60
C PHE A 386 25.77 -10.01 12.62
N TYR A 387 25.13 -8.98 13.15
CA TYR A 387 25.71 -8.01 14.07
C TYR A 387 24.80 -7.80 15.28
N LYS A 388 25.43 -7.57 16.43
CA LYS A 388 24.74 -7.18 17.65
C LYS A 388 25.43 -6.01 18.32
N ASN A 389 24.66 -4.97 18.71
CA ASN A 389 25.12 -3.80 19.44
C ASN A 389 26.33 -3.09 18.80
N ILE A 390 26.29 -2.87 17.47
CA ILE A 390 27.32 -2.07 16.81
C ILE A 390 27.34 -0.63 17.37
N ASN A 391 28.52 -0.03 17.40
CA ASN A 391 28.66 1.35 17.89
C ASN A 391 28.20 2.37 16.82
N ALA A 392 26.89 2.54 16.70
CA ALA A 392 26.27 3.48 15.77
C ALA A 392 25.24 4.35 16.49
N LYS A 393 25.22 5.65 16.19
CA LYS A 393 24.34 6.64 16.85
C LYS A 393 23.26 7.18 15.92
N SER A 394 23.31 6.90 14.63
CA SER A 394 22.32 7.35 13.66
C SER A 394 22.05 6.24 12.63
N ARG A 395 20.90 6.34 11.96
CA ARG A 395 20.51 5.42 10.88
C ARG A 395 21.55 5.39 9.75
N GLU A 396 22.08 6.55 9.37
CA GLU A 396 23.08 6.66 8.32
C GLU A 396 24.35 5.88 8.68
N THR A 397 24.80 5.97 9.94
CA THR A 397 25.97 5.24 10.42
C THR A 397 25.73 3.73 10.42
N VAL A 398 24.52 3.27 10.77
CA VAL A 398 24.16 1.84 10.71
C VAL A 398 24.19 1.35 9.27
N ILE A 399 23.51 2.06 8.35
CA ILE A 399 23.48 1.71 6.92
C ILE A 399 24.91 1.67 6.36
N GLN A 400 25.74 2.67 6.67
CA GLN A 400 27.12 2.73 6.22
C GLN A 400 27.95 1.53 6.70
N LEU A 401 27.82 1.17 7.96
CA LEU A 401 28.54 0.02 8.52
C LEU A 401 28.12 -1.28 7.84
N LEU A 402 26.81 -1.56 7.77
CA LEU A 402 26.29 -2.80 7.20
C LEU A 402 26.59 -2.91 5.70
N ALA A 403 26.39 -1.83 4.94
CA ALA A 403 26.63 -1.81 3.50
C ALA A 403 28.13 -1.93 3.16
N ASN A 404 29.02 -1.27 3.91
CA ASN A 404 30.46 -1.41 3.72
C ASN A 404 30.93 -2.83 4.05
N GLU A 405 30.42 -3.46 5.10
CA GLU A 405 30.73 -4.86 5.42
C GLU A 405 30.25 -5.80 4.31
N ALA A 406 29.05 -5.60 3.79
CA ALA A 406 28.54 -6.37 2.65
C ALA A 406 29.42 -6.19 1.40
N TYR A 407 29.90 -4.97 1.12
CA TYR A 407 30.82 -4.70 0.02
C TYR A 407 32.18 -5.38 0.24
N GLN A 408 32.79 -5.22 1.41
CA GLN A 408 34.10 -5.82 1.71
C GLN A 408 34.09 -7.34 1.66
N LYS A 409 32.96 -7.97 2.00
CA LYS A 409 32.76 -9.43 1.95
C LYS A 409 32.30 -9.92 0.58
N GLY A 410 32.19 -9.04 -0.41
CA GLY A 410 31.87 -9.38 -1.80
C GLY A 410 30.39 -9.64 -2.09
N TYR A 411 29.47 -9.34 -1.16
CA TYR A 411 28.03 -9.45 -1.38
C TYR A 411 27.48 -8.30 -2.24
N ALA A 412 27.98 -7.09 -2.03
CA ALA A 412 27.49 -5.88 -2.68
C ALA A 412 28.55 -5.21 -3.56
N MET A 413 28.10 -4.36 -4.49
CA MET A 413 28.96 -3.49 -5.30
C MET A 413 29.22 -2.15 -4.59
N ALA A 414 30.19 -1.37 -5.07
CA ALA A 414 30.58 -0.10 -4.45
C ALA A 414 29.46 0.95 -4.42
N SER A 415 28.52 0.92 -5.39
CA SER A 415 27.39 1.84 -5.46
C SER A 415 26.26 1.51 -4.48
N PHE A 416 26.24 0.32 -3.89
CA PHE A 416 25.16 -0.17 -3.05
C PHE A 416 24.82 0.77 -1.89
N LEU A 417 25.84 1.27 -1.20
CA LEU A 417 25.67 2.21 -0.07
C LEU A 417 24.91 3.48 -0.48
N ASP A 418 25.32 4.09 -1.59
CA ASP A 418 24.73 5.35 -2.05
C ASP A 418 23.26 5.14 -2.46
N ASP A 419 22.95 4.01 -3.08
CA ASP A 419 21.59 3.67 -3.52
C ASP A 419 20.67 3.39 -2.32
N VAL A 420 21.13 2.65 -1.32
CA VAL A 420 20.39 2.43 -0.06
C VAL A 420 20.12 3.76 0.66
N LEU A 421 21.12 4.64 0.76
CA LEU A 421 20.93 5.96 1.38
C LEU A 421 19.97 6.84 0.59
N ASN A 422 20.01 6.79 -0.74
CA ASN A 422 19.08 7.51 -1.60
C ASN A 422 17.64 6.99 -1.43
N ARG A 423 17.45 5.64 -1.39
CA ARG A 423 16.15 5.02 -1.12
C ARG A 423 15.60 5.45 0.26
N GLU A 424 16.45 5.43 1.30
CA GLU A 424 16.05 5.78 2.66
C GLU A 424 15.66 7.26 2.81
N ARG A 425 16.22 8.16 1.98
CA ARG A 425 15.87 9.59 1.96
C ARG A 425 14.50 9.88 1.37
N LEU A 426 14.03 9.05 0.43
CA LEU A 426 12.73 9.21 -0.19
C LEU A 426 11.60 8.93 0.79
N SER A 427 11.71 7.86 1.53
CA SER A 427 10.81 7.49 2.62
C SER A 427 11.55 6.54 3.57
N SER A 428 11.42 6.76 4.87
CA SER A 428 12.03 5.89 5.87
C SER A 428 11.51 4.46 5.76
N THR A 429 12.43 3.50 5.80
CA THR A 429 12.10 2.07 5.81
C THR A 429 11.77 1.55 7.22
N ALA A 430 11.70 2.43 8.23
CA ALA A 430 11.34 2.04 9.58
C ALA A 430 9.82 1.95 9.76
N PHE A 431 9.40 0.86 10.38
CA PHE A 431 8.03 0.65 10.87
C PHE A 431 8.11 -0.13 12.19
N ASN A 432 7.23 0.20 13.14
CA ASN A 432 7.32 -0.34 14.50
C ASN A 432 8.76 -0.22 15.06
N ASP A 433 9.32 -1.32 15.58
CA ASP A 433 10.67 -1.40 16.15
C ASP A 433 11.72 -1.93 15.16
N VAL A 434 11.43 -1.94 13.86
CA VAL A 434 12.27 -2.52 12.80
C VAL A 434 12.55 -1.49 11.71
N ALA A 435 13.73 -1.57 11.07
CA ALA A 435 14.02 -0.90 9.80
C ALA A 435 14.54 -1.92 8.78
N VAL A 436 14.11 -1.77 7.53
CA VAL A 436 14.47 -2.65 6.42
C VAL A 436 15.08 -1.85 5.26
N PRO A 437 16.25 -1.22 5.46
CA PRO A 437 16.91 -0.50 4.38
C PRO A 437 17.33 -1.46 3.26
N HIS A 438 17.17 -1.02 2.00
CA HIS A 438 17.51 -1.81 0.82
C HIS A 438 17.80 -0.91 -0.37
N SER A 439 18.41 -1.47 -1.42
CA SER A 439 18.60 -0.80 -2.70
C SER A 439 17.50 -1.14 -3.67
N LEU A 440 17.14 -0.19 -4.53
CA LEU A 440 16.20 -0.37 -5.64
C LEU A 440 16.92 -0.67 -6.97
N GLU A 441 18.25 -0.59 -6.98
CA GLU A 441 19.09 -0.82 -8.15
C GLU A 441 19.75 -2.21 -8.09
N ASN A 442 20.13 -2.75 -9.25
CA ASN A 442 20.84 -4.03 -9.31
C ASN A 442 22.35 -3.80 -9.07
N ASN A 443 22.75 -3.76 -7.81
CA ASN A 443 24.11 -3.42 -7.36
C ASN A 443 24.66 -4.37 -6.30
N VAL A 444 24.21 -5.63 -6.34
CA VAL A 444 24.71 -6.71 -5.50
C VAL A 444 25.23 -7.86 -6.34
N ASN A 445 26.21 -8.60 -5.83
CA ASN A 445 26.80 -9.76 -6.50
C ASN A 445 26.04 -11.05 -6.17
N GLN A 446 25.36 -11.07 -5.04
CA GLN A 446 24.49 -12.17 -4.57
C GLN A 446 23.48 -11.63 -3.57
N SER A 447 22.31 -12.29 -3.47
CA SER A 447 21.27 -11.88 -2.54
C SER A 447 21.68 -12.15 -1.09
N PHE A 448 21.36 -11.22 -0.17
CA PHE A 448 21.66 -11.34 1.26
C PHE A 448 20.70 -10.52 2.12
N ILE A 449 20.60 -10.92 3.39
CA ILE A 449 20.00 -10.13 4.46
C ILE A 449 21.05 -9.96 5.58
N SER A 450 21.49 -8.72 5.80
CA SER A 450 22.38 -8.40 6.92
C SER A 450 21.55 -7.94 8.10
N ILE A 451 21.68 -8.63 9.23
CA ILE A 451 20.91 -8.38 10.46
C ILE A 451 21.76 -7.64 11.49
N CYS A 452 21.22 -6.56 12.04
CA CYS A 452 21.78 -5.89 13.20
C CYS A 452 20.74 -5.72 14.30
N ILE A 453 21.03 -6.22 15.49
CA ILE A 453 20.15 -6.19 16.66
C ILE A 453 20.75 -5.27 17.73
N PHE A 454 19.90 -4.43 18.32
CA PHE A 454 20.27 -3.48 19.36
C PHE A 454 19.52 -3.80 20.67
N ASP A 455 20.24 -3.94 21.77
CA ASP A 455 19.64 -4.06 23.11
C ASP A 455 18.99 -2.73 23.56
N LYS A 456 19.51 -1.61 23.06
CA LYS A 456 18.95 -0.26 23.26
C LYS A 456 18.53 0.29 21.90
N PRO A 457 17.22 0.54 21.70
CA PRO A 457 16.73 1.04 20.43
C PRO A 457 17.43 2.31 19.99
N ILE A 458 17.68 2.45 18.70
CA ILE A 458 18.27 3.65 18.09
C ILE A 458 17.18 4.49 17.41
N LEU A 459 17.39 5.80 17.36
CA LEU A 459 16.47 6.69 16.65
C LEU A 459 16.68 6.55 15.13
N TRP A 460 15.61 6.14 14.44
CA TRP A 460 15.53 5.99 13.00
C TRP A 460 14.44 6.91 12.44
N ASN A 461 14.83 8.11 12.03
CA ASN A 461 13.93 9.21 11.70
C ASN A 461 13.02 9.56 12.89
N THR A 462 11.75 9.16 12.89
CA THR A 462 10.76 9.38 13.96
C THR A 462 10.56 8.15 14.85
N ASN A 463 10.99 6.98 14.43
CA ASN A 463 10.79 5.71 15.10
C ASN A 463 12.02 5.29 15.91
N TYR A 464 11.81 4.53 16.98
CA TYR A 464 12.88 3.83 17.67
C TYR A 464 12.96 2.39 17.16
N VAL A 465 14.16 1.95 16.74
CA VAL A 465 14.37 0.68 16.04
C VAL A 465 15.34 -0.19 16.84
N SER A 466 14.94 -1.45 17.08
CA SER A 466 15.76 -2.47 17.77
C SER A 466 16.35 -3.48 16.81
N VAL A 467 15.75 -3.68 15.63
CA VAL A 467 16.22 -4.62 14.60
C VAL A 467 16.36 -3.89 13.28
N VAL A 468 17.52 -4.02 12.66
CA VAL A 468 17.78 -3.51 11.31
C VAL A 468 18.13 -4.68 10.40
N ALA A 469 17.41 -4.81 9.30
CA ALA A 469 17.64 -5.80 8.26
C ALA A 469 18.01 -5.10 6.95
N LEU A 470 19.29 -5.03 6.61
CA LEU A 470 19.74 -4.49 5.33
C LEU A 470 19.64 -5.57 4.25
N LEU A 471 18.82 -5.33 3.23
CA LEU A 471 18.59 -6.27 2.13
C LEU A 471 19.36 -5.87 0.88
N GLY A 472 20.02 -6.86 0.28
CA GLY A 472 20.60 -6.79 -1.05
C GLY A 472 20.10 -7.95 -1.89
N LEU A 473 19.60 -7.68 -3.11
CA LEU A 473 18.95 -8.69 -3.95
C LEU A 473 19.53 -8.68 -5.35
N HIS A 474 20.05 -9.85 -5.73
CA HIS A 474 20.61 -10.06 -7.04
C HIS A 474 19.51 -10.30 -8.08
N GLU A 475 19.79 -9.97 -9.33
CA GLU A 475 18.85 -10.05 -10.46
C GLU A 475 18.22 -11.45 -10.63
N ASP A 476 18.99 -12.51 -10.41
CA ASP A 476 18.50 -13.89 -10.52
C ASP A 476 17.45 -14.27 -9.46
N SER A 477 17.35 -13.50 -8.38
CA SER A 477 16.40 -13.73 -7.27
C SER A 477 15.20 -12.78 -7.29
N LYS A 478 15.08 -11.91 -8.30
CA LYS A 478 14.07 -10.86 -8.35
C LYS A 478 12.64 -11.40 -8.49
N ASP A 479 12.43 -12.50 -9.21
CA ASP A 479 11.11 -13.13 -9.34
C ASP A 479 10.55 -13.61 -8.00
N LEU A 480 11.44 -13.93 -7.07
CA LEU A 480 11.13 -14.39 -5.72
C LEU A 480 11.14 -13.24 -4.69
N PHE A 481 11.71 -12.07 -5.06
CA PHE A 481 11.93 -10.96 -4.15
C PHE A 481 10.65 -10.47 -3.48
N ALA A 482 9.63 -10.21 -4.28
CA ALA A 482 8.36 -9.70 -3.79
C ALA A 482 7.77 -10.64 -2.71
N GLU A 483 7.80 -11.94 -2.98
CA GLU A 483 7.26 -12.95 -2.06
C GLU A 483 8.12 -13.10 -0.80
N ILE A 484 9.46 -13.11 -0.94
CA ILE A 484 10.40 -13.20 0.20
C ILE A 484 10.32 -11.93 1.05
N PHE A 485 10.24 -10.76 0.42
CA PHE A 485 10.16 -9.48 1.12
C PHE A 485 8.90 -9.42 1.98
N ASP A 486 7.73 -9.67 1.39
CA ASP A 486 6.46 -9.68 2.13
C ASP A 486 6.47 -10.71 3.25
N TYR A 487 6.94 -11.93 2.97
CA TYR A 487 7.02 -13.00 3.96
C TYR A 487 7.96 -12.66 5.12
N PHE A 488 9.13 -12.10 4.83
CA PHE A 488 10.07 -11.65 5.85
C PHE A 488 9.51 -10.50 6.68
N ILE A 489 8.88 -9.52 6.02
CA ILE A 489 8.25 -8.38 6.70
C ILE A 489 7.12 -8.86 7.62
N GLU A 490 6.29 -9.80 7.20
CA GLU A 490 5.23 -10.39 8.02
C GLU A 490 5.79 -10.96 9.33
N ILE A 491 6.92 -11.70 9.25
CA ILE A 491 7.60 -12.26 10.42
C ILE A 491 8.08 -11.15 11.36
N ILE A 492 8.82 -10.17 10.84
CA ILE A 492 9.47 -9.13 11.65
C ILE A 492 8.54 -7.97 12.04
N SER A 493 7.32 -7.90 11.48
CA SER A 493 6.31 -6.91 11.90
C SER A 493 5.58 -7.31 13.17
N ASN A 494 5.63 -8.59 13.55
CA ASN A 494 4.97 -9.09 14.75
C ASN A 494 5.75 -8.65 16.00
N PRO A 495 5.14 -7.86 16.93
CA PRO A 495 5.84 -7.38 18.13
C PRO A 495 6.36 -8.50 19.04
N LYS A 496 5.70 -9.68 19.05
CA LYS A 496 6.16 -10.85 19.81
C LYS A 496 7.49 -11.35 19.25
N ASN A 497 7.61 -11.45 17.93
CA ASN A 497 8.82 -11.90 17.24
C ASN A 497 9.98 -10.93 17.51
N ILE A 498 9.75 -9.63 17.44
CA ILE A 498 10.76 -8.63 17.77
C ILE A 498 11.25 -8.79 19.21
N SER A 499 10.35 -8.97 20.17
CA SER A 499 10.71 -9.18 21.58
C SER A 499 11.61 -10.42 21.75
N ILE A 500 11.43 -11.48 20.97
CA ILE A 500 12.27 -12.66 20.97
C ILE A 500 13.62 -12.35 20.29
N LEU A 501 13.62 -11.70 19.13
CA LEU A 501 14.84 -11.39 18.38
C LEU A 501 15.82 -10.50 19.16
N ILE A 502 15.33 -9.56 19.96
CA ILE A 502 16.19 -8.72 20.81
C ILE A 502 16.99 -9.56 21.82
N THR A 503 16.44 -10.71 22.27
CA THR A 503 17.07 -11.58 23.28
C THR A 503 18.10 -12.56 22.72
N VAL A 504 18.21 -12.73 21.39
CA VAL A 504 19.15 -13.67 20.77
C VAL A 504 20.60 -13.33 21.13
N LYS A 505 21.42 -14.35 21.30
CA LYS A 505 22.79 -14.20 21.79
C LYS A 505 23.83 -14.18 20.66
N ASN A 506 23.58 -14.94 19.61
CA ASN A 506 24.49 -15.12 18.49
C ASN A 506 23.69 -15.52 17.23
N TYR A 507 24.40 -15.73 16.12
CA TYR A 507 23.81 -16.09 14.84
C TYR A 507 23.04 -17.41 14.87
N GLU A 508 23.57 -18.43 15.57
CA GLU A 508 22.94 -19.74 15.66
C GLU A 508 21.59 -19.66 16.40
N ASP A 509 21.52 -18.93 17.50
CA ASP A 509 20.27 -18.65 18.24
C ASP A 509 19.29 -17.83 17.39
N PHE A 510 19.82 -16.85 16.62
CA PHE A 510 18.99 -16.09 15.67
C PHE A 510 18.33 -16.99 14.61
N ILE A 511 19.08 -17.89 13.98
CA ILE A 511 18.55 -18.80 12.95
C ILE A 511 17.53 -19.77 13.53
N GLU A 512 17.78 -20.29 14.75
CA GLU A 512 16.83 -21.14 15.45
C GLU A 512 15.50 -20.42 15.68
N ARG A 513 15.54 -19.20 16.25
CA ARG A 513 14.32 -18.39 16.49
C ARG A 513 13.61 -18.00 15.20
N MET A 514 14.35 -17.59 14.18
CA MET A 514 13.76 -17.30 12.87
C MET A 514 13.05 -18.52 12.28
N THR A 515 13.66 -19.71 12.42
CA THR A 515 13.04 -20.96 11.95
C THR A 515 11.74 -21.27 12.69
N ASP A 516 11.72 -21.08 14.01
CA ASP A 516 10.52 -21.27 14.83
C ASP A 516 9.39 -20.29 14.40
N MET A 517 9.70 -19.01 14.21
CA MET A 517 8.74 -17.99 13.77
C MET A 517 8.17 -18.29 12.39
N ILE A 518 9.00 -18.77 11.47
CA ILE A 518 8.60 -19.19 10.13
C ILE A 518 7.63 -20.39 10.20
N ASN A 519 7.89 -21.35 11.12
CA ASN A 519 7.02 -22.51 11.31
C ASN A 519 5.65 -22.09 11.87
N GLU A 520 5.62 -21.18 12.86
CA GLU A 520 4.37 -20.67 13.46
C GLU A 520 3.47 -19.97 12.43
N LEU A 521 4.04 -19.24 11.47
CA LEU A 521 3.28 -18.63 10.36
C LEU A 521 2.69 -19.68 9.40
N SER A 522 3.33 -20.84 9.27
CA SER A 522 2.86 -21.91 8.38
C SER A 522 1.68 -22.70 8.96
N ASP A 523 1.48 -22.62 10.29
CA ASP A 523 0.43 -23.34 11.02
C ASP A 523 -0.89 -22.52 11.16
N HIS A 524 -0.89 -21.25 10.71
CA HIS A 524 -2.04 -20.35 10.67
C HIS A 524 -2.50 -20.04 9.24
#